data_2852b1049f59274d6d55711d5f21b76a
#
_entry.id   2852b1049f59274d6d55711d5f21b76a
#
_cell.length_a   1.000
_cell.length_b   1.000
_cell.length_c   1.000
_cell.angle_alpha   90.00
_cell.angle_beta   90.00
_cell.angle_gamma   90.00
#
_symmetry.space_group_name_H-M   'P 1'
#
loop_
_entity.id
_entity.type
_entity.pdbx_description
1 polymer ?
#
loop_
_entity_poly.entity_id
_entity_poly.type
_entity_poly.pdbx_seq_one_letter_code
_entity_poly.pdbx_strand_id
1 'polypeptide(L)'
;MPIDLKKEQQASSARPRYKYSRAAKVFFWAIDLITGKTITLSKVKLIEILASIPYRSWETRQYARMTRRYRDLGLVQQARKIMMWARGAQDNEYWHLLVVNEKMKADGIKDAYYLFTPIPWLMVSVYTVFMHAMALISIR
;
A
#
# COMPACT_ATOMS: atom_id res chain seq x y z
N MET A 1 -28.17 1.17 -5.75
CA MET A 1 -28.60 1.27 -4.33
C MET A 1 -27.68 2.25 -3.62
N PRO A 2 -28.21 3.24 -2.89
CA PRO A 2 -27.36 4.11 -2.10
C PRO A 2 -26.66 3.31 -0.99
N ILE A 3 -25.37 3.52 -0.82
CA ILE A 3 -24.57 2.87 0.24
C ILE A 3 -24.90 3.54 1.56
N ASP A 4 -25.28 2.75 2.56
CA ASP A 4 -25.47 3.23 3.94
C ASP A 4 -24.11 3.30 4.64
N LEU A 5 -23.49 4.47 4.63
CA LEU A 5 -22.18 4.71 5.23
C LEU A 5 -22.10 4.39 6.72
N LYS A 6 -23.20 4.61 7.48
CA LYS A 6 -23.23 4.30 8.92
C LYS A 6 -23.17 2.80 9.16
N LYS A 7 -23.93 2.03 8.37
CA LYS A 7 -23.92 0.56 8.44
C LYS A 7 -22.55 0.00 8.08
N GLU A 8 -21.91 0.52 7.02
CA GLU A 8 -20.55 0.12 6.63
C GLU A 8 -19.51 0.46 7.69
N GLN A 9 -19.59 1.63 8.30
CA GLN A 9 -18.72 2.04 9.39
C GLN A 9 -18.88 1.12 10.61
N GLN A 10 -20.11 0.79 11.01
CA GLN A 10 -20.37 -0.15 12.09
C GLN A 10 -19.82 -1.54 11.78
N ALA A 11 -20.06 -2.05 10.56
CA ALA A 11 -19.53 -3.33 10.11
C ALA A 11 -18.00 -3.37 10.12
N SER A 12 -17.34 -2.28 9.69
CA SER A 12 -15.89 -2.15 9.74
C SER A 12 -15.33 -2.15 11.17
N SER A 13 -16.01 -1.44 12.07
CA SER A 13 -15.60 -1.35 13.49
C SER A 13 -15.82 -2.65 14.25
N ALA A 14 -16.81 -3.46 13.84
CA ALA A 14 -17.13 -4.76 14.44
C ALA A 14 -16.22 -5.91 13.95
N ARG A 15 -15.37 -5.68 12.94
CA ARG A 15 -14.46 -6.72 12.45
C ARG A 15 -13.46 -7.13 13.53
N PRO A 16 -13.14 -8.44 13.67
CA PRO A 16 -12.13 -8.90 14.59
C PRO A 16 -10.79 -8.24 14.27
N ARG A 17 -10.05 -7.84 15.29
CA ARG A 17 -8.70 -7.28 15.10
C ARG A 17 -7.79 -8.33 14.47
N TYR A 18 -7.17 -7.97 13.36
CA TYR A 18 -6.24 -8.83 12.67
C TYR A 18 -4.99 -9.09 13.53
N LYS A 19 -4.57 -10.35 13.60
CA LYS A 19 -3.32 -10.73 14.29
C LYS A 19 -2.13 -10.51 13.36
N TYR A 20 -1.50 -9.37 13.49
CA TYR A 20 -0.33 -9.03 12.67
C TYR A 20 0.88 -9.92 12.97
N SER A 21 1.63 -10.26 11.91
CA SER A 21 2.92 -10.95 12.02
C SER A 21 3.95 -10.09 12.74
N ARG A 22 5.05 -10.69 13.21
CA ARG A 22 6.16 -9.95 13.83
C ARG A 22 6.75 -8.92 12.88
N ALA A 23 6.93 -9.27 11.60
CA ALA A 23 7.43 -8.35 10.56
C ALA A 23 6.51 -7.14 10.38
N ALA A 24 5.19 -7.33 10.33
CA ALA A 24 4.24 -6.23 10.25
C ALA A 24 4.29 -5.31 11.47
N LYS A 25 4.45 -5.87 12.68
CA LYS A 25 4.60 -5.07 13.91
C LYS A 25 5.88 -4.22 13.90
N VAL A 26 7.01 -4.78 13.43
CA VAL A 26 8.26 -4.04 13.28
C VAL A 26 8.09 -2.91 12.26
N PHE A 27 7.42 -3.19 11.15
CA PHE A 27 7.13 -2.18 10.14
C PHE A 27 6.28 -1.02 10.69
N PHE A 28 5.20 -1.32 11.42
CA PHE A 28 4.38 -0.28 12.06
C PHE A 28 5.15 0.52 13.09
N TRP A 29 5.97 -0.16 13.90
CA TRP A 29 6.84 0.52 14.85
C TRP A 29 7.84 1.46 14.16
N ALA A 30 8.46 1.03 13.06
CA ALA A 30 9.38 1.87 12.30
C ALA A 30 8.68 3.09 11.68
N ILE A 31 7.46 2.93 11.15
CA ILE A 31 6.65 4.05 10.68
C ILE A 31 6.35 5.01 11.83
N ASP A 32 5.91 4.51 12.98
CA ASP A 32 5.60 5.34 14.14
C ASP A 32 6.83 6.07 14.69
N LEU A 33 8.02 5.47 14.61
CA LEU A 33 9.28 6.10 14.99
C LEU A 33 9.59 7.32 14.09
N ILE A 34 9.34 7.22 12.79
CA ILE A 34 9.63 8.27 11.81
C ILE A 34 8.54 9.35 11.81
N THR A 35 7.28 8.96 11.89
CA THR A 35 6.13 9.84 11.68
C THR A 35 5.43 10.27 12.97
N GLY A 36 5.87 9.75 14.10
CA GLY A 36 5.18 9.89 15.39
C GLY A 36 3.99 8.94 15.54
N LYS A 37 3.52 8.76 16.76
CA LYS A 37 2.40 7.84 17.08
C LYS A 37 1.02 8.43 16.72
N THR A 38 0.93 9.76 16.64
CA THR A 38 -0.34 10.45 16.36
C THR A 38 -0.74 10.24 14.90
N ILE A 39 -2.00 9.88 14.69
CA ILE A 39 -2.55 9.75 13.33
C ILE A 39 -2.91 11.15 12.83
N THR A 40 -2.15 11.65 11.85
CA THR A 40 -2.39 12.91 11.15
C THR A 40 -2.74 12.63 9.69
N LEU A 41 -3.42 13.55 9.00
CA LEU A 41 -3.70 13.40 7.57
C LEU A 41 -2.40 13.30 6.73
N SER A 42 -1.35 14.02 7.09
CA SER A 42 -0.04 13.90 6.44
C SER A 42 0.55 12.49 6.60
N LYS A 43 0.43 11.88 7.79
CA LYS A 43 0.86 10.50 8.02
C LYS A 43 0.04 9.52 7.19
N VAL A 44 -1.28 9.68 7.15
CA VAL A 44 -2.15 8.84 6.31
C VAL A 44 -1.75 8.96 4.86
N LYS A 45 -1.57 10.17 4.34
CA LYS A 45 -1.11 10.43 2.97
C LYS A 45 0.21 9.70 2.65
N LEU A 46 1.19 9.76 3.56
CA LEU A 46 2.46 9.06 3.40
C LEU A 46 2.26 7.54 3.34
N ILE A 47 1.42 6.99 4.22
CA ILE A 47 1.14 5.55 4.25
C ILE A 47 0.48 5.09 2.94
N GLU A 48 -0.49 5.83 2.40
CA GLU A 48 -1.13 5.50 1.12
C GLU A 48 -0.13 5.48 -0.04
N ILE A 49 0.82 6.43 -0.07
CA ILE A 49 1.91 6.44 -1.05
C ILE A 49 2.76 5.17 -0.92
N LEU A 50 3.15 4.82 0.31
CA LEU A 50 4.00 3.65 0.57
C LEU A 50 3.26 2.33 0.33
N ALA A 51 1.96 2.26 0.62
CA ALA A 51 1.15 1.05 0.48
C ALA A 51 1.03 0.58 -0.98
N SER A 52 1.10 1.49 -1.95
CA SER A 52 1.04 1.15 -3.37
C SER A 52 2.27 0.35 -3.86
N ILE A 53 3.42 0.47 -3.19
CA ILE A 53 4.71 -0.09 -3.65
C ILE A 53 4.73 -1.63 -3.64
N PRO A 54 4.30 -2.34 -2.57
CA PRO A 54 4.27 -3.79 -2.57
C PRO A 54 3.41 -4.36 -3.70
N TYR A 55 2.28 -3.77 -4.00
CA TYR A 55 1.39 -4.23 -5.07
C TYR A 55 2.04 -4.12 -6.45
N ARG A 56 2.75 -3.01 -6.72
CA ARG A 56 3.54 -2.84 -7.96
C ARG A 56 4.65 -3.88 -8.06
N SER A 57 5.33 -4.16 -6.95
CA SER A 57 6.40 -5.16 -6.91
C SER A 57 5.86 -6.55 -7.22
N TRP A 58 4.70 -6.92 -6.67
CA TRP A 58 4.04 -8.19 -6.98
C TRP A 58 3.56 -8.26 -8.43
N GLU A 59 2.97 -7.20 -8.95
CA GLU A 59 2.57 -7.13 -10.36
C GLU A 59 3.77 -7.34 -11.29
N THR A 60 4.84 -6.59 -11.11
CA THR A 60 6.09 -6.69 -11.89
C THR A 60 6.65 -8.11 -11.87
N ARG A 61 6.62 -8.75 -10.70
CA ARG A 61 7.09 -10.11 -10.59
C ARG A 61 6.20 -11.11 -11.35
N GLN A 62 4.89 -10.97 -11.32
CA GLN A 62 4.02 -11.86 -12.09
C GLN A 62 4.29 -11.72 -13.60
N TYR A 63 4.56 -10.51 -14.07
CA TYR A 63 5.01 -10.31 -15.47
C TYR A 63 6.30 -11.08 -15.75
N ALA A 64 7.31 -10.98 -14.90
CA ALA A 64 8.56 -11.72 -15.05
C ALA A 64 8.35 -13.24 -15.06
N ARG A 65 7.46 -13.77 -14.20
CA ARG A 65 7.09 -15.20 -14.20
C ARG A 65 6.44 -15.63 -15.50
N MET A 66 5.47 -14.86 -16.00
CA MET A 66 4.78 -15.14 -17.26
C MET A 66 5.75 -15.12 -18.44
N THR A 67 6.65 -14.13 -18.50
CA THR A 67 7.65 -14.02 -19.56
C THR A 67 8.61 -15.21 -19.59
N ARG A 68 9.03 -15.69 -18.42
CA ARG A 68 9.97 -16.82 -18.32
C ARG A 68 9.32 -18.17 -18.59
N ARG A 69 8.03 -18.30 -18.32
CA ARG A 69 7.28 -19.59 -18.38
C ARG A 69 5.99 -19.48 -19.19
N TYR A 70 6.02 -18.71 -20.29
CA TYR A 70 4.84 -18.48 -21.13
C TYR A 70 4.19 -19.76 -21.69
N ARG A 71 4.94 -20.87 -21.78
CA ARG A 71 4.43 -22.16 -22.25
C ARG A 71 3.59 -22.90 -21.20
N ASP A 72 3.73 -22.56 -19.93
CA ASP A 72 2.94 -23.10 -18.83
C ASP A 72 1.66 -22.28 -18.64
N LEU A 73 0.61 -22.67 -19.33
CA LEU A 73 -0.67 -21.95 -19.31
C LEU A 73 -1.30 -21.88 -17.92
N GLY A 74 -1.12 -22.93 -17.09
CA GLY A 74 -1.63 -22.94 -15.72
C GLY A 74 -0.96 -21.84 -14.87
N LEU A 75 0.37 -21.75 -14.96
CA LEU A 75 1.14 -20.71 -14.29
C LEU A 75 0.78 -19.31 -14.80
N VAL A 76 0.61 -19.13 -16.12
CA VAL A 76 0.21 -17.87 -16.72
C VAL A 76 -1.15 -17.41 -16.19
N GLN A 77 -2.12 -18.30 -16.12
CA GLN A 77 -3.45 -18.00 -15.57
C GLN A 77 -3.39 -17.61 -14.09
N GLN A 78 -2.62 -18.34 -13.29
CA GLN A 78 -2.43 -18.02 -11.87
C GLN A 78 -1.73 -16.66 -11.68
N ALA A 79 -0.66 -16.42 -12.40
CA ALA A 79 0.06 -15.15 -12.36
C ALA A 79 -0.83 -13.97 -12.76
N ARG A 80 -1.67 -14.15 -13.80
CA ARG A 80 -2.66 -13.14 -14.21
C ARG A 80 -3.66 -12.80 -13.11
N LYS A 81 -4.18 -13.79 -12.38
CA LYS A 81 -5.11 -13.55 -11.26
C LYS A 81 -4.46 -12.68 -10.18
N ILE A 82 -3.22 -13.02 -9.78
CA ILE A 82 -2.46 -12.25 -8.78
C ILE A 82 -2.20 -10.82 -9.27
N MET A 83 -1.82 -10.67 -10.53
CA MET A 83 -1.56 -9.36 -11.15
C MET A 83 -2.81 -8.49 -11.17
N MET A 84 -3.97 -9.03 -11.54
CA MET A 84 -5.24 -8.29 -11.55
C MET A 84 -5.64 -7.85 -10.14
N TRP A 85 -5.46 -8.73 -9.14
CA TRP A 85 -5.67 -8.38 -7.74
C TRP A 85 -4.74 -7.26 -7.27
N ALA A 86 -3.43 -7.36 -7.55
CA ALA A 86 -2.44 -6.36 -7.16
C ALA A 86 -2.73 -5.00 -7.81
N ARG A 87 -3.18 -4.99 -9.07
CA ARG A 87 -3.58 -3.77 -9.77
C ARG A 87 -4.81 -3.13 -9.15
N GLY A 88 -5.85 -3.91 -8.85
CA GLY A 88 -7.03 -3.40 -8.15
C GLY A 88 -6.71 -2.83 -6.77
N ALA A 89 -5.77 -3.43 -6.04
CA ALA A 89 -5.28 -2.89 -4.77
C ALA A 89 -4.54 -1.55 -4.96
N GLN A 90 -3.68 -1.42 -5.99
CA GLN A 90 -3.02 -0.14 -6.30
C GLN A 90 -4.02 0.98 -6.61
N ASP A 91 -5.05 0.67 -7.42
CA ASP A 91 -6.10 1.62 -7.75
C ASP A 91 -6.85 2.09 -6.50
N ASN A 92 -7.10 1.18 -5.55
CA ASN A 92 -7.72 1.51 -4.27
C ASN A 92 -6.84 2.46 -3.44
N GLU A 93 -5.53 2.19 -3.31
CA GLU A 93 -4.61 3.09 -2.60
C GLU A 93 -4.52 4.47 -3.27
N TYR A 94 -4.58 4.51 -4.60
CA TYR A 94 -4.63 5.77 -5.35
C TYR A 94 -5.90 6.59 -5.02
N TRP A 95 -7.06 5.94 -4.94
CA TRP A 95 -8.30 6.62 -4.53
C TRP A 95 -8.24 7.13 -3.09
N HIS A 96 -7.69 6.35 -2.17
CA HIS A 96 -7.46 6.82 -0.79
C HIS A 96 -6.57 8.06 -0.77
N LEU A 97 -5.48 8.06 -1.53
CA LEU A 97 -4.58 9.21 -1.65
C LEU A 97 -5.31 10.47 -2.15
N LEU A 98 -6.17 10.34 -3.17
CA LEU A 98 -6.96 11.46 -3.66
C LEU A 98 -7.92 11.99 -2.60
N VAL A 99 -8.65 11.12 -1.90
CA VAL A 99 -9.56 11.50 -0.82
C VAL A 99 -8.83 12.24 0.30
N VAL A 100 -7.67 11.74 0.72
CA VAL A 100 -6.85 12.40 1.75
C VAL A 100 -6.37 13.77 1.29
N ASN A 101 -5.90 13.89 0.04
CA ASN A 101 -5.50 15.18 -0.53
C ASN A 101 -6.64 16.20 -0.55
N GLU A 102 -7.81 15.81 -1.02
CA GLU A 102 -8.98 16.71 -1.06
C GLU A 102 -9.43 17.11 0.36
N LYS A 103 -9.39 16.17 1.31
CA LYS A 103 -9.68 16.47 2.72
C LYS A 103 -8.69 17.48 3.30
N MET A 104 -7.38 17.27 3.08
CA MET A 104 -6.33 18.20 3.55
C MET A 104 -6.53 19.59 2.95
N LYS A 105 -6.85 19.65 1.66
CA LYS A 105 -7.10 20.91 0.95
C LYS A 105 -8.34 21.63 1.50
N ALA A 106 -9.44 20.90 1.71
CA ALA A 106 -10.67 21.47 2.28
C ALA A 106 -10.47 22.01 3.70
N ASP A 107 -9.65 21.34 4.51
CA ASP A 107 -9.34 21.74 5.90
C ASP A 107 -8.19 22.77 5.98
N GLY A 108 -7.59 23.17 4.86
CA GLY A 108 -6.43 24.07 4.84
C GLY A 108 -5.16 23.48 5.47
N ILE A 109 -5.07 22.15 5.58
CA ILE A 109 -3.95 21.45 6.18
C ILE A 109 -2.84 21.29 5.14
N LYS A 110 -1.64 21.75 5.47
CA LYS A 110 -0.45 21.58 4.64
C LYS A 110 0.27 20.27 4.97
N ASP A 111 0.99 19.74 3.99
CA ASP A 111 1.88 18.60 4.21
C ASP A 111 2.93 18.92 5.28
N ALA A 112 3.17 17.99 6.19
CA ALA A 112 4.24 18.12 7.15
C ALA A 112 5.58 18.07 6.42
N TYR A 113 6.32 19.19 6.42
CA TYR A 113 7.56 19.36 5.67
C TYR A 113 8.56 18.22 5.88
N TYR A 114 8.77 17.81 7.13
CA TYR A 114 9.71 16.75 7.50
C TYR A 114 9.33 15.36 6.95
N LEU A 115 8.06 15.15 6.56
CA LEU A 115 7.61 13.90 5.95
C LEU A 115 7.75 13.90 4.42
N PHE A 116 7.79 15.08 3.80
CA PHE A 116 7.71 15.20 2.34
C PHE A 116 8.89 15.92 1.68
N THR A 117 9.89 16.43 2.43
CA THR A 117 11.02 17.17 1.83
C THR A 117 12.30 17.07 2.68
N PRO A 118 13.42 16.62 2.17
CA PRO A 118 13.72 15.93 0.91
C PRO A 118 13.55 14.41 1.05
N ILE A 119 13.18 13.98 2.24
CA ILE A 119 13.16 12.57 2.70
C ILE A 119 12.20 11.68 1.91
N PRO A 120 11.01 12.12 1.43
CA PRO A 120 10.08 11.21 0.76
C PRO A 120 10.64 10.58 -0.49
N TRP A 121 11.34 11.35 -1.31
CA TRP A 121 11.94 10.79 -2.51
C TRP A 121 12.96 9.69 -2.16
N LEU A 122 13.83 9.95 -1.20
CA LEU A 122 14.80 8.97 -0.73
C LEU A 122 14.10 7.76 -0.09
N MET A 123 13.12 8.00 0.80
CA MET A 123 12.36 6.93 1.46
C MET A 123 11.58 6.08 0.47
N VAL A 124 10.89 6.70 -0.49
CA VAL A 124 10.16 5.97 -1.54
C VAL A 124 11.13 5.14 -2.38
N SER A 125 12.29 5.69 -2.75
CA SER A 125 13.29 4.97 -3.53
C SER A 125 13.86 3.76 -2.78
N VAL A 126 14.29 3.96 -1.52
CA VAL A 126 14.82 2.87 -0.68
C VAL A 126 13.75 1.80 -0.44
N TYR A 127 12.53 2.22 -0.10
CA TYR A 127 11.43 1.30 0.14
C TYR A 127 11.05 0.52 -1.14
N THR A 128 11.03 1.19 -2.29
CA THR A 128 10.78 0.55 -3.60
C THR A 128 11.82 -0.52 -3.89
N VAL A 129 13.11 -0.22 -3.73
CA VAL A 129 14.20 -1.18 -3.93
C VAL A 129 14.06 -2.36 -2.97
N PHE A 130 13.83 -2.08 -1.67
CA PHE A 130 13.63 -3.10 -0.66
C PHE A 130 12.44 -4.02 -0.99
N MET A 131 11.28 -3.46 -1.33
CA MET A 131 10.09 -4.25 -1.63
C MET A 131 10.24 -5.07 -2.91
N HIS A 132 10.93 -4.55 -3.93
CA HIS A 132 11.25 -5.34 -5.14
C HIS A 132 12.21 -6.49 -4.82
N ALA A 133 13.24 -6.25 -4.01
CA ALA A 133 14.14 -7.30 -3.56
C ALA A 133 13.39 -8.37 -2.76
N MET A 134 12.53 -7.97 -1.82
CA MET A 134 11.69 -8.90 -1.05
C MET A 134 10.72 -9.68 -1.94
N ALA A 135 10.11 -9.03 -2.92
CA ALA A 135 9.25 -9.70 -3.90
C ALA A 135 10.02 -10.73 -4.74
N LEU A 136 11.30 -10.52 -5.02
CA LEU A 136 12.14 -11.50 -5.71
C LEU A 136 12.49 -12.71 -4.83
N ILE A 137 12.65 -12.51 -3.52
CA ILE A 137 13.04 -13.54 -2.55
C ILE A 137 11.81 -14.35 -2.08
N SER A 138 10.68 -13.69 -1.81
CA SER A 138 9.52 -14.26 -1.10
C SER A 138 8.63 -15.17 -1.94
N ILE A 139 8.99 -15.45 -3.20
CA ILE A 139 8.19 -16.31 -4.04
C ILE A 139 8.95 -17.59 -4.33
N ARG A 140 8.83 -18.51 -3.48
CA ARG A 140 8.95 -19.94 -3.78
C ARG A 140 7.57 -20.48 -4.16
#